data_9e3195ba64a8d41a7a095a4f3aade881
#
_entry.id   9e3195ba64a8d41a7a095a4f3aade881
#
_cell.length_a   1.000
_cell.length_b   1.000
_cell.length_c   1.000
_cell.angle_alpha   90.00
_cell.angle_beta   90.00
_cell.angle_gamma   90.00
#
_symmetry.space_group_name_H-M   'P 1'
#
loop_
_entity.id
_entity.type
_entity.pdbx_description
1 polymer ?
#
loop_
_entity_poly.entity_id
_entity_poly.type
_entity_poly.pdbx_seq_one_letter_code
_entity_poly.pdbx_strand_id
1 'polypeptide(L)'
;MAKAKFERTKPHVNIGTIGHVDHGKTTLTAAITKYLSLKGQAQFEDYANIDKAPEERERGITINTAHVEYETDKRHYAHVDCPGHADYVKNMITGAAQMDGAILVIAATDGPMAQTKEHLLLARQVGVPSIVVFMNKVDQVDDPELLELVEMEIRETLDKYEFPGDDTPIIKGSALVALECTSTDPNAPEYAPIKELMDAVDSYIPTPDRKSDLPFLMPIEDVMTISGRGTVVTGRVERGQLNAGDEVEIIGLTEERAKTVVTSMEMFRKTLDYCEAGDNIGALLRGVTRDAVERGQVLCKPGSIHPHTKFHGQVYVLTKDEGGRHTPFFNNYRPQFYFRTTDVTGVVSLPAGTEMCMPGDNVEMDVELITPIAIEEGLRFAIREGGRTVGSGVVTKINA
;
A
#
# COMPACT_ATOMS: atom_id res chain seq x y z
N MET A 1 -25.63 -11.57 18.00
CA MET A 1 -26.12 -10.23 17.61
C MET A 1 -25.85 -10.03 16.13
N ALA A 2 -26.76 -9.43 15.37
CA ALA A 2 -26.48 -9.06 13.97
C ALA A 2 -25.36 -7.99 13.97
N LYS A 3 -24.39 -8.11 13.04
CA LYS A 3 -23.35 -7.09 12.87
C LYS A 3 -23.98 -5.80 12.35
N ALA A 4 -23.41 -4.65 12.73
CA ALA A 4 -23.81 -3.37 12.17
C ALA A 4 -23.60 -3.35 10.65
N LYS A 5 -24.43 -2.62 9.95
CA LYS A 5 -24.30 -2.39 8.51
C LYS A 5 -23.39 -1.18 8.28
N PHE A 6 -22.52 -1.25 7.28
CA PHE A 6 -21.72 -0.10 6.87
C PHE A 6 -22.60 0.90 6.12
N GLU A 7 -22.54 2.16 6.51
CA GLU A 7 -23.27 3.26 5.88
C GLU A 7 -22.28 4.20 5.17
N ARG A 8 -22.48 4.43 3.88
CA ARG A 8 -21.64 5.32 3.06
C ARG A 8 -22.13 6.76 3.18
N THR A 9 -21.70 7.46 4.23
CA THR A 9 -22.11 8.85 4.50
C THR A 9 -21.09 9.89 4.00
N LYS A 10 -19.85 9.47 3.80
CA LYS A 10 -18.71 10.34 3.40
C LYS A 10 -17.90 9.67 2.28
N PRO A 11 -17.16 10.44 1.46
CA PRO A 11 -16.20 9.88 0.52
C PRO A 11 -15.17 9.01 1.24
N HIS A 12 -14.92 7.81 0.72
CA HIS A 12 -13.93 6.88 1.27
C HIS A 12 -12.57 7.09 0.61
N VAL A 13 -11.51 7.18 1.43
CA VAL A 13 -10.13 7.37 0.99
C VAL A 13 -9.22 6.39 1.73
N ASN A 14 -8.37 5.70 1.00
CA ASN A 14 -7.34 4.84 1.57
C ASN A 14 -6.05 5.64 1.71
N ILE A 15 -5.55 5.77 2.92
CA ILE A 15 -4.24 6.37 3.18
C ILE A 15 -3.38 5.40 3.96
N GLY A 16 -2.10 5.70 4.08
CA GLY A 16 -1.25 4.90 4.96
C GLY A 16 0.03 5.62 5.31
N THR A 17 0.70 5.09 6.34
CA THR A 17 2.00 5.56 6.80
C THR A 17 3.13 4.80 6.11
N ILE A 18 4.08 5.54 5.54
CA ILE A 18 5.32 5.04 4.95
C ILE A 18 6.52 5.77 5.55
N GLY A 19 7.71 5.24 5.41
CA GLY A 19 8.94 5.84 5.93
C GLY A 19 9.85 4.81 6.61
N HIS A 20 11.02 5.27 7.06
CA HIS A 20 12.05 4.43 7.65
C HIS A 20 11.58 3.71 8.93
N VAL A 21 12.24 2.60 9.30
CA VAL A 21 12.07 1.95 10.59
C VAL A 21 12.39 2.96 11.71
N ASP A 22 11.72 2.86 12.83
CA ASP A 22 11.88 3.72 14.04
C ASP A 22 11.57 5.22 13.85
N HIS A 23 11.07 5.66 12.68
CA HIS A 23 10.60 7.03 12.49
C HIS A 23 9.23 7.31 13.14
N GLY A 24 8.56 6.29 13.71
CA GLY A 24 7.35 6.44 14.51
C GLY A 24 6.04 6.37 13.73
N LYS A 25 5.98 5.58 12.64
CA LYS A 25 4.77 5.37 11.83
C LYS A 25 3.59 4.85 12.65
N THR A 26 3.78 3.73 13.33
CA THR A 26 2.75 3.09 14.17
C THR A 26 2.35 3.98 15.35
N THR A 27 3.32 4.70 15.94
CA THR A 27 3.05 5.69 16.99
C THR A 27 2.17 6.83 16.48
N LEU A 28 2.43 7.31 15.24
CA LEU A 28 1.60 8.33 14.59
C LEU A 28 0.19 7.81 14.31
N THR A 29 0.07 6.59 13.80
CA THR A 29 -1.24 5.94 13.57
C THR A 29 -2.04 5.84 14.87
N ALA A 30 -1.42 5.44 15.97
CA ALA A 30 -2.06 5.42 17.29
C ALA A 30 -2.46 6.83 17.76
N ALA A 31 -1.59 7.84 17.59
CA ALA A 31 -1.89 9.23 17.94
C ALA A 31 -3.06 9.81 17.15
N ILE A 32 -3.17 9.50 15.85
CA ILE A 32 -4.31 9.90 15.00
C ILE A 32 -5.60 9.29 15.54
N THR A 33 -5.64 7.98 15.81
CA THR A 33 -6.84 7.33 16.32
C THR A 33 -7.24 7.86 17.70
N LYS A 34 -6.25 8.16 18.56
CA LYS A 34 -6.49 8.78 19.87
C LYS A 34 -7.13 10.15 19.73
N TYR A 35 -6.54 11.04 18.94
CA TYR A 35 -7.08 12.38 18.70
C TYR A 35 -8.52 12.33 18.15
N LEU A 36 -8.74 11.52 17.11
CA LEU A 36 -10.07 11.40 16.50
C LEU A 36 -11.09 10.71 17.41
N SER A 37 -10.64 9.84 18.32
CA SER A 37 -11.55 9.22 19.30
C SER A 37 -12.13 10.24 20.29
N LEU A 38 -11.36 11.29 20.66
CA LEU A 38 -11.86 12.40 21.47
C LEU A 38 -12.99 13.19 20.81
N LYS A 39 -13.03 13.14 19.47
CA LYS A 39 -14.10 13.75 18.66
C LYS A 39 -15.24 12.77 18.34
N GLY A 40 -15.16 11.51 18.79
CA GLY A 40 -16.12 10.45 18.43
C GLY A 40 -16.02 9.97 16.98
N GLN A 41 -14.90 10.21 16.31
CA GLN A 41 -14.66 9.94 14.89
C GLN A 41 -13.75 8.73 14.63
N ALA A 42 -13.28 8.07 15.69
CA ALA A 42 -12.50 6.83 15.66
C ALA A 42 -12.75 6.00 16.90
N GLN A 43 -12.43 4.70 16.81
CA GLN A 43 -12.12 3.89 17.98
C GLN A 43 -10.61 4.05 18.24
N PHE A 44 -10.22 4.37 19.48
CA PHE A 44 -8.81 4.43 19.82
C PHE A 44 -8.17 3.04 19.67
N GLU A 45 -7.13 2.96 18.87
CA GLU A 45 -6.28 1.77 18.71
C GLU A 45 -4.90 2.07 19.29
N ASP A 46 -4.57 1.41 20.39
CA ASP A 46 -3.25 1.52 21.01
C ASP A 46 -2.18 0.84 20.14
N TYR A 47 -0.92 1.22 20.29
CA TYR A 47 0.24 0.64 19.61
C TYR A 47 0.21 -0.90 19.61
N ALA A 48 -0.05 -1.51 20.78
CA ALA A 48 -0.14 -2.95 20.92
C ALA A 48 -1.34 -3.60 20.21
N ASN A 49 -2.33 -2.82 19.82
CA ASN A 49 -3.48 -3.28 19.05
C ASN A 49 -3.28 -3.14 17.53
N ILE A 50 -2.35 -2.27 17.11
CA ILE A 50 -1.93 -2.12 15.72
C ILE A 50 -0.93 -3.23 15.38
N ASP A 51 0.18 -3.33 16.11
CA ASP A 51 1.18 -4.40 16.00
C ASP A 51 0.74 -5.62 16.83
N LYS A 52 -0.04 -6.51 16.21
CA LYS A 52 -0.72 -7.62 16.90
C LYS A 52 0.12 -8.88 17.03
N ALA A 53 1.02 -9.14 16.09
CA ALA A 53 1.81 -10.36 16.06
C ALA A 53 2.79 -10.41 17.26
N PRO A 54 2.98 -11.57 17.90
CA PRO A 54 3.95 -11.70 18.99
C PRO A 54 5.35 -11.25 18.58
N GLU A 55 5.77 -11.55 17.34
CA GLU A 55 7.08 -11.17 16.80
C GLU A 55 7.22 -9.64 16.60
N GLU A 56 6.14 -8.96 16.24
CA GLU A 56 6.11 -7.49 16.11
C GLU A 56 6.35 -6.83 17.46
N ARG A 57 5.67 -7.34 18.49
CA ARG A 57 5.81 -6.83 19.88
C ARG A 57 7.19 -7.11 20.47
N GLU A 58 7.75 -8.30 20.21
CA GLU A 58 9.06 -8.68 20.72
C GLU A 58 10.19 -7.87 20.08
N ARG A 59 10.07 -7.59 18.79
CA ARG A 59 11.08 -6.83 18.03
C ARG A 59 10.85 -5.32 18.02
N GLY A 60 9.64 -4.85 18.39
CA GLY A 60 9.26 -3.43 18.33
C GLY A 60 9.18 -2.87 16.91
N ILE A 61 8.94 -3.74 15.91
CA ILE A 61 8.85 -3.35 14.49
C ILE A 61 7.59 -3.92 13.85
N THR A 62 6.95 -3.16 12.98
CA THR A 62 5.83 -3.62 12.17
C THR A 62 6.32 -4.57 11.08
N ILE A 63 5.73 -5.77 11.01
CA ILE A 63 6.03 -6.81 10.02
C ILE A 63 4.93 -6.88 8.96
N ASN A 64 3.67 -6.94 9.41
CA ASN A 64 2.51 -7.02 8.56
C ASN A 64 1.82 -5.65 8.46
N THR A 65 1.12 -5.41 7.36
CA THR A 65 0.25 -4.24 7.24
C THR A 65 -0.90 -4.33 8.22
N ALA A 66 -1.15 -3.26 8.98
CA ALA A 66 -2.31 -3.15 9.84
C ALA A 66 -3.32 -2.16 9.25
N HIS A 67 -4.61 -2.46 9.37
CA HIS A 67 -5.68 -1.61 8.87
C HIS A 67 -6.45 -1.01 10.04
N VAL A 68 -6.58 0.31 10.04
CA VAL A 68 -7.31 1.08 11.05
C VAL A 68 -8.37 1.93 10.36
N GLU A 69 -9.56 2.04 10.98
CA GLU A 69 -10.67 2.84 10.48
C GLU A 69 -10.83 4.11 11.30
N TYR A 70 -11.00 5.24 10.64
CA TYR A 70 -11.42 6.49 11.28
C TYR A 70 -12.07 7.45 10.28
N GLU A 71 -12.64 8.52 10.76
CA GLU A 71 -13.22 9.55 9.92
C GLU A 71 -12.86 10.97 10.40
N THR A 72 -12.93 11.92 9.48
CA THR A 72 -12.95 13.34 9.77
C THR A 72 -14.36 13.88 9.50
N ASP A 73 -14.56 15.19 9.64
CA ASP A 73 -15.83 15.80 9.27
C ASP A 73 -16.11 15.67 7.76
N LYS A 74 -15.06 15.53 6.93
CA LYS A 74 -15.14 15.52 5.47
C LYS A 74 -15.11 14.12 4.85
N ARG A 75 -14.36 13.17 5.44
CA ARG A 75 -14.03 11.90 4.79
C ARG A 75 -14.01 10.73 5.77
N HIS A 76 -14.23 9.54 5.22
CA HIS A 76 -14.00 8.27 5.89
C HIS A 76 -12.67 7.68 5.39
N TYR A 77 -11.82 7.22 6.30
CA TYR A 77 -10.49 6.70 6.00
C TYR A 77 -10.32 5.24 6.38
N ALA A 78 -9.76 4.47 5.45
CA ALA A 78 -9.03 3.25 5.77
C ALA A 78 -7.54 3.60 5.81
N HIS A 79 -6.89 3.39 6.96
CA HIS A 79 -5.48 3.68 7.15
C HIS A 79 -4.69 2.38 7.19
N VAL A 80 -3.68 2.28 6.33
CA VAL A 80 -2.77 1.14 6.25
C VAL A 80 -1.45 1.51 6.91
N ASP A 81 -1.15 0.93 8.06
CA ASP A 81 0.17 1.07 8.68
C ASP A 81 1.15 0.10 8.05
N CYS A 82 2.19 0.62 7.38
CA CYS A 82 3.14 -0.16 6.61
C CYS A 82 4.43 -0.44 7.40
N PRO A 83 5.03 -1.65 7.23
CA PRO A 83 6.33 -1.94 7.80
C PRO A 83 7.41 -0.98 7.23
N GLY A 84 8.38 -0.63 8.09
CA GLY A 84 9.49 0.23 7.70
C GLY A 84 10.79 -0.51 7.39
N HIS A 85 10.92 -1.78 7.78
CA HIS A 85 12.14 -2.55 7.66
C HIS A 85 12.30 -3.15 6.26
N ALA A 86 13.53 -3.15 5.73
CA ALA A 86 13.85 -3.64 4.38
C ALA A 86 13.43 -5.10 4.13
N ASP A 87 13.46 -5.97 5.14
CA ASP A 87 13.05 -7.38 4.99
C ASP A 87 11.56 -7.54 4.68
N TYR A 88 10.73 -6.54 4.99
CA TYR A 88 9.27 -6.59 4.84
C TYR A 88 8.74 -5.71 3.70
N VAL A 89 9.60 -5.34 2.76
CA VAL A 89 9.23 -4.50 1.60
C VAL A 89 8.10 -5.09 0.77
N LYS A 90 7.96 -6.42 0.70
CA LYS A 90 6.79 -7.06 0.07
C LYS A 90 5.47 -6.59 0.66
N ASN A 91 5.40 -6.55 1.99
CA ASN A 91 4.19 -6.12 2.69
C ASN A 91 3.98 -4.60 2.53
N MET A 92 5.08 -3.83 2.49
CA MET A 92 5.03 -2.40 2.19
C MET A 92 4.48 -2.14 0.77
N ILE A 93 4.95 -2.85 -0.25
CA ILE A 93 4.45 -2.72 -1.63
C ILE A 93 2.96 -3.04 -1.70
N THR A 94 2.54 -4.15 -1.06
CA THR A 94 1.13 -4.54 -1.00
C THR A 94 0.27 -3.48 -0.30
N GLY A 95 0.75 -2.93 0.81
CA GLY A 95 0.06 -1.84 1.52
C GLY A 95 0.00 -0.56 0.69
N ALA A 96 1.12 -0.14 0.10
CA ALA A 96 1.18 1.07 -0.72
C ALA A 96 0.29 1.00 -1.97
N ALA A 97 0.15 -0.17 -2.58
CA ALA A 97 -0.73 -0.37 -3.73
C ALA A 97 -2.22 -0.14 -3.39
N GLN A 98 -2.58 -0.15 -2.12
CA GLN A 98 -3.94 0.12 -1.66
C GLN A 98 -4.22 1.62 -1.43
N MET A 99 -3.19 2.46 -1.38
CA MET A 99 -3.31 3.85 -0.95
C MET A 99 -3.77 4.78 -2.08
N ASP A 100 -4.67 5.68 -1.75
CA ASP A 100 -5.06 6.83 -2.57
C ASP A 100 -4.20 8.07 -2.25
N GLY A 101 -3.44 8.00 -1.16
CA GLY A 101 -2.45 8.97 -0.71
C GLY A 101 -1.65 8.40 0.46
N ALA A 102 -0.48 8.96 0.77
CA ALA A 102 0.36 8.48 1.85
C ALA A 102 0.78 9.60 2.80
N ILE A 103 1.03 9.22 4.06
CA ILE A 103 1.70 10.05 5.06
C ILE A 103 3.14 9.54 5.17
N LEU A 104 4.09 10.34 4.72
CA LEU A 104 5.51 10.05 4.86
C LEU A 104 5.99 10.51 6.23
N VAL A 105 6.41 9.57 7.06
CA VAL A 105 6.90 9.87 8.41
C VAL A 105 8.42 9.89 8.43
N ILE A 106 8.99 11.03 8.81
CA ILE A 106 10.44 11.24 8.89
C ILE A 106 10.78 11.78 10.28
N ALA A 107 11.71 11.14 10.99
CA ALA A 107 12.21 11.67 12.25
C ALA A 107 13.09 12.90 11.98
N ALA A 108 12.83 13.98 12.70
CA ALA A 108 13.60 15.23 12.57
C ALA A 108 15.07 15.06 12.99
N THR A 109 15.36 14.04 13.83
CA THR A 109 16.73 13.69 14.25
C THR A 109 17.57 13.04 13.17
N ASP A 110 16.94 12.38 12.18
CA ASP A 110 17.62 11.49 11.24
C ASP A 110 17.51 11.97 9.78
N GLY A 111 16.47 12.74 9.47
CA GLY A 111 16.15 13.14 8.09
C GLY A 111 15.75 11.96 7.19
N PRO A 112 15.78 12.16 5.85
CA PRO A 112 15.44 11.11 4.87
C PRO A 112 16.49 10.00 4.80
N MET A 113 16.16 8.82 5.29
CA MET A 113 17.02 7.64 5.35
C MET A 113 16.86 6.73 4.11
N ALA A 114 17.63 5.64 4.04
CA ALA A 114 17.63 4.73 2.89
C ALA A 114 16.24 4.13 2.59
N GLN A 115 15.52 3.64 3.61
CA GLN A 115 14.17 3.10 3.40
C GLN A 115 13.15 4.20 3.08
N THR A 116 13.35 5.45 3.54
CA THR A 116 12.52 6.58 3.12
C THR A 116 12.57 6.75 1.60
N LYS A 117 13.77 6.71 1.02
CA LYS A 117 14.00 6.80 -0.42
C LYS A 117 13.40 5.61 -1.18
N GLU A 118 13.58 4.39 -0.67
CA GLU A 118 12.99 3.18 -1.25
C GLU A 118 11.45 3.24 -1.19
N HIS A 119 10.86 3.69 -0.08
CA HIS A 119 9.41 3.80 0.06
C HIS A 119 8.82 4.85 -0.88
N LEU A 120 9.47 6.00 -1.08
CA LEU A 120 9.05 7.01 -2.05
C LEU A 120 9.05 6.45 -3.47
N LEU A 121 10.15 5.77 -3.86
CA LEU A 121 10.25 5.11 -5.15
C LEU A 121 9.11 4.10 -5.36
N LEU A 122 8.89 3.23 -4.39
CA LEU A 122 7.85 2.21 -4.47
C LEU A 122 6.44 2.81 -4.48
N ALA A 123 6.18 3.82 -3.66
CA ALA A 123 4.90 4.54 -3.66
C ALA A 123 4.61 5.15 -5.05
N ARG A 124 5.62 5.76 -5.67
CA ARG A 124 5.51 6.29 -7.03
C ARG A 124 5.20 5.19 -8.06
N GLN A 125 5.88 4.05 -7.95
CA GLN A 125 5.70 2.91 -8.85
C GLN A 125 4.32 2.27 -8.75
N VAL A 126 3.80 2.08 -7.54
CA VAL A 126 2.44 1.52 -7.36
C VAL A 126 1.34 2.55 -7.62
N GLY A 127 1.71 3.81 -7.88
CA GLY A 127 0.78 4.85 -8.34
C GLY A 127 0.13 5.65 -7.21
N VAL A 128 0.75 5.76 -6.04
CA VAL A 128 0.30 6.70 -5.00
C VAL A 128 0.39 8.12 -5.55
N PRO A 129 -0.74 8.85 -5.68
CA PRO A 129 -0.76 10.12 -6.41
C PRO A 129 -0.22 11.30 -5.59
N SER A 130 -0.36 11.27 -4.27
CA SER A 130 -0.05 12.41 -3.39
C SER A 130 0.49 11.94 -2.04
N ILE A 131 1.40 12.73 -1.48
CA ILE A 131 2.04 12.49 -0.19
C ILE A 131 1.90 13.73 0.68
N VAL A 132 1.61 13.54 1.97
CA VAL A 132 1.74 14.56 3.03
C VAL A 132 2.87 14.10 3.96
N VAL A 133 3.71 15.00 4.42
CA VAL A 133 4.83 14.67 5.29
C VAL A 133 4.52 15.00 6.74
N PHE A 134 4.83 14.08 7.64
CA PHE A 134 4.89 14.34 9.08
C PHE A 134 6.34 14.26 9.55
N MET A 135 6.94 15.42 9.83
CA MET A 135 8.26 15.51 10.46
C MET A 135 8.10 15.26 11.95
N ASN A 136 8.39 14.02 12.35
CA ASN A 136 8.16 13.50 13.70
C ASN A 136 9.37 13.75 14.63
N LYS A 137 9.18 13.58 15.92
CA LYS A 137 10.21 13.70 16.97
C LYS A 137 10.85 15.10 17.05
N VAL A 138 10.13 16.15 16.71
CA VAL A 138 10.65 17.52 16.81
C VAL A 138 10.95 17.93 18.26
N ASP A 139 10.35 17.26 19.22
CA ASP A 139 10.62 17.39 20.67
C ASP A 139 12.05 16.99 21.08
N GLN A 140 12.77 16.28 20.20
CA GLN A 140 14.16 15.83 20.42
C GLN A 140 15.19 16.74 19.72
N VAL A 141 14.75 17.81 19.07
CA VAL A 141 15.62 18.74 18.34
C VAL A 141 15.44 20.15 18.89
N ASP A 142 16.46 20.63 19.61
CA ASP A 142 16.44 21.94 20.23
C ASP A 142 16.80 23.08 19.28
N ASP A 143 17.44 22.76 18.14
CA ASP A 143 17.92 23.74 17.17
C ASP A 143 16.91 23.96 16.02
N PRO A 144 16.29 25.14 15.92
CA PRO A 144 15.35 25.44 14.84
C PRO A 144 16.01 25.41 13.43
N GLU A 145 17.30 25.77 13.32
CA GLU A 145 18.02 25.77 12.04
C GLU A 145 18.17 24.34 11.51
N LEU A 146 18.35 23.35 12.40
CA LEU A 146 18.39 21.95 12.02
C LEU A 146 17.05 21.47 11.47
N LEU A 147 15.92 21.89 12.04
CA LEU A 147 14.58 21.58 11.53
C LEU A 147 14.35 22.14 10.13
N GLU A 148 14.87 23.34 9.84
CA GLU A 148 14.79 23.94 8.50
C GLU A 148 15.65 23.18 7.49
N LEU A 149 16.85 22.76 7.88
CA LEU A 149 17.74 21.94 7.02
C LEU A 149 17.11 20.59 6.69
N VAL A 150 16.52 19.92 7.69
CA VAL A 150 15.83 18.63 7.46
C VAL A 150 14.61 18.83 6.56
N GLU A 151 13.86 19.92 6.70
CA GLU A 151 12.74 20.23 5.81
C GLU A 151 13.22 20.44 4.36
N MET A 152 14.32 21.15 4.15
CA MET A 152 14.90 21.32 2.81
C MET A 152 15.31 19.97 2.20
N GLU A 153 15.99 19.10 2.97
CA GLU A 153 16.37 17.76 2.50
C GLU A 153 15.17 16.89 2.15
N ILE A 154 14.07 17.01 2.91
CA ILE A 154 12.80 16.32 2.61
C ILE A 154 12.27 16.80 1.27
N ARG A 155 12.19 18.12 1.00
CA ARG A 155 11.69 18.69 -0.25
C ARG A 155 12.52 18.25 -1.45
N GLU A 156 13.85 18.32 -1.35
CA GLU A 156 14.76 17.84 -2.39
C GLU A 156 14.59 16.32 -2.64
N THR A 157 14.38 15.55 -1.58
CA THR A 157 14.14 14.12 -1.70
C THR A 157 12.81 13.83 -2.42
N LEU A 158 11.75 14.56 -2.09
CA LEU A 158 10.44 14.43 -2.76
C LEU A 158 10.56 14.72 -4.25
N ASP A 159 11.20 15.83 -4.63
CA ASP A 159 11.38 16.22 -6.04
C ASP A 159 12.18 15.17 -6.81
N LYS A 160 13.21 14.59 -6.21
CA LYS A 160 14.01 13.51 -6.81
C LYS A 160 13.15 12.29 -7.18
N TYR A 161 12.11 12.00 -6.40
CA TYR A 161 11.18 10.88 -6.64
C TYR A 161 9.86 11.31 -7.29
N GLU A 162 9.86 12.46 -7.96
CA GLU A 162 8.74 13.00 -8.74
C GLU A 162 7.48 13.30 -7.92
N PHE A 163 7.62 13.65 -6.65
CA PHE A 163 6.58 14.27 -5.85
C PHE A 163 6.88 15.76 -5.72
N PRO A 164 5.86 16.64 -5.77
CA PRO A 164 6.08 18.09 -5.77
C PRO A 164 6.60 18.59 -4.41
N GLY A 165 7.92 18.69 -4.23
CA GLY A 165 8.56 19.01 -2.96
C GLY A 165 8.13 20.35 -2.39
N ASP A 166 8.03 21.38 -3.23
CA ASP A 166 7.64 22.73 -2.80
C ASP A 166 6.18 22.81 -2.36
N ASP A 167 5.28 22.08 -3.03
CA ASP A 167 3.83 22.14 -2.76
C ASP A 167 3.38 21.12 -1.69
N THR A 168 4.23 20.14 -1.36
CA THR A 168 3.88 19.09 -0.40
C THR A 168 3.80 19.66 1.02
N PRO A 169 2.66 19.48 1.73
CA PRO A 169 2.55 19.91 3.12
C PRO A 169 3.52 19.10 4.01
N ILE A 170 4.29 19.81 4.83
CA ILE A 170 5.19 19.23 5.83
C ILE A 170 4.75 19.73 7.20
N ILE A 171 4.20 18.84 8.01
CA ILE A 171 3.73 19.13 9.35
C ILE A 171 4.80 18.70 10.36
N LYS A 172 5.16 19.59 11.27
CA LYS A 172 6.17 19.37 12.31
C LYS A 172 5.48 19.02 13.63
N GLY A 173 5.88 17.91 14.26
CA GLY A 173 5.27 17.50 15.53
C GLY A 173 5.92 16.31 16.21
N SER A 174 5.35 15.90 17.32
CA SER A 174 5.71 14.69 18.03
C SER A 174 4.49 13.79 18.21
N ALA A 175 4.51 12.65 17.53
CA ALA A 175 3.45 11.65 17.65
C ALA A 175 3.40 11.07 19.08
N LEU A 176 4.55 10.93 19.74
CA LEU A 176 4.63 10.41 21.10
C LEU A 176 4.00 11.38 22.11
N VAL A 177 4.31 12.67 22.02
CA VAL A 177 3.72 13.70 22.90
C VAL A 177 2.20 13.72 22.77
N ALA A 178 1.67 13.63 21.55
CA ALA A 178 0.23 13.52 21.32
C ALA A 178 -0.35 12.21 21.86
N LEU A 179 0.35 11.09 21.68
CA LEU A 179 -0.11 9.78 22.19
C LEU A 179 -0.10 9.71 23.71
N GLU A 180 0.87 10.31 24.40
CA GLU A 180 0.98 10.31 25.86
C GLU A 180 0.16 11.42 26.53
N CYS A 181 -0.35 12.39 25.77
CA CYS A 181 -1.18 13.47 26.30
C CYS A 181 -2.39 12.91 27.07
N THR A 182 -2.59 13.35 28.31
CA THR A 182 -3.69 12.90 29.17
C THR A 182 -4.93 13.78 29.07
N SER A 183 -4.87 14.88 28.30
CA SER A 183 -6.01 15.77 28.08
C SER A 183 -7.11 15.07 27.30
N THR A 184 -8.35 15.29 27.71
CA THR A 184 -9.55 14.88 26.95
C THR A 184 -10.09 15.99 26.07
N ASP A 185 -9.48 17.18 26.08
CA ASP A 185 -9.81 18.28 25.18
C ASP A 185 -9.08 18.10 23.84
N PRO A 186 -9.79 17.92 22.71
CA PRO A 186 -9.15 17.80 21.41
C PRO A 186 -8.43 19.07 20.94
N ASN A 187 -8.61 20.21 21.64
CA ASN A 187 -7.91 21.44 21.36
C ASN A 187 -6.64 21.64 22.21
N ALA A 188 -6.24 20.65 23.02
CA ALA A 188 -5.00 20.72 23.76
C ALA A 188 -3.79 20.89 22.79
N PRO A 189 -2.78 21.70 23.16
CA PRO A 189 -1.63 22.01 22.30
C PRO A 189 -0.90 20.78 21.78
N GLU A 190 -0.85 19.71 22.55
CA GLU A 190 -0.20 18.44 22.20
C GLU A 190 -0.85 17.76 20.98
N TYR A 191 -2.14 17.99 20.76
CA TYR A 191 -2.85 17.46 19.58
C TYR A 191 -2.81 18.38 18.36
N ALA A 192 -2.31 19.60 18.48
CA ALA A 192 -2.31 20.57 17.39
C ALA A 192 -1.61 20.05 16.12
N PRO A 193 -0.42 19.38 16.18
CA PRO A 193 0.21 18.83 14.98
C PRO A 193 -0.60 17.68 14.34
N ILE A 194 -1.29 16.88 15.15
CA ILE A 194 -2.14 15.79 14.61
C ILE A 194 -3.38 16.37 13.91
N LYS A 195 -3.97 17.41 14.49
CA LYS A 195 -5.06 18.15 13.84
C LYS A 195 -4.63 18.75 12.51
N GLU A 196 -3.48 19.45 12.50
CA GLU A 196 -2.92 20.06 11.29
C GLU A 196 -2.62 19.01 10.21
N LEU A 197 -2.07 17.85 10.60
CA LEU A 197 -1.85 16.72 9.70
C LEU A 197 -3.16 16.25 9.07
N MET A 198 -4.21 16.05 9.85
CA MET A 198 -5.50 15.59 9.33
C MET A 198 -6.19 16.62 8.45
N ASP A 199 -6.05 17.91 8.77
CA ASP A 199 -6.53 19.01 7.93
C ASP A 199 -5.77 19.07 6.58
N ALA A 200 -4.46 18.81 6.59
CA ALA A 200 -3.63 18.71 5.38
C ALA A 200 -4.01 17.48 4.54
N VAL A 201 -4.20 16.32 5.17
CA VAL A 201 -4.65 15.08 4.48
C VAL A 201 -6.02 15.30 3.82
N ASP A 202 -6.95 15.94 4.53
CA ASP A 202 -8.30 16.24 4.02
C ASP A 202 -8.30 17.21 2.82
N SER A 203 -7.32 18.10 2.75
CA SER A 203 -7.28 19.15 1.72
C SER A 203 -6.35 18.84 0.56
N TYR A 204 -5.21 18.22 0.81
CA TYR A 204 -4.16 17.99 -0.18
C TYR A 204 -4.30 16.67 -0.92
N ILE A 205 -4.69 15.58 -0.23
CA ILE A 205 -4.91 14.29 -0.90
C ILE A 205 -6.23 14.35 -1.67
N PRO A 206 -6.21 14.14 -3.01
CA PRO A 206 -7.44 14.22 -3.80
C PRO A 206 -8.41 13.08 -3.43
N THR A 207 -9.71 13.33 -3.58
CA THR A 207 -10.68 12.25 -3.56
C THR A 207 -10.49 11.42 -4.82
N PRO A 208 -10.23 10.10 -4.68
CA PRO A 208 -9.90 9.27 -5.84
C PRO A 208 -11.12 9.10 -6.77
N ASP A 209 -10.83 9.09 -8.07
CA ASP A 209 -11.80 8.69 -9.08
C ASP A 209 -11.93 7.16 -9.08
N ARG A 210 -13.11 6.66 -8.72
CA ARG A 210 -13.37 5.23 -8.58
C ARG A 210 -13.82 4.64 -9.92
N LYS A 211 -13.10 3.64 -10.42
CA LYS A 211 -13.43 2.91 -11.64
C LYS A 211 -14.56 1.89 -11.40
N SER A 212 -15.71 2.36 -10.90
CA SER A 212 -16.82 1.48 -10.52
C SER A 212 -17.58 0.91 -11.73
N ASP A 213 -17.46 1.50 -12.90
CA ASP A 213 -18.12 1.05 -14.14
C ASP A 213 -17.42 -0.14 -14.82
N LEU A 214 -16.18 -0.45 -14.40
CA LEU A 214 -15.41 -1.57 -14.95
C LEU A 214 -15.85 -2.89 -14.31
N PRO A 215 -15.54 -4.05 -14.93
CA PRO A 215 -15.75 -5.34 -14.30
C PRO A 215 -15.00 -5.46 -12.97
N PHE A 216 -15.66 -6.02 -11.95
CA PHE A 216 -15.10 -6.22 -10.61
C PHE A 216 -13.76 -6.96 -10.66
N LEU A 217 -12.79 -6.44 -9.89
CA LEU A 217 -11.51 -7.05 -9.66
C LEU A 217 -10.96 -6.65 -8.29
N MET A 218 -10.53 -7.65 -7.52
CA MET A 218 -9.91 -7.49 -6.20
C MET A 218 -8.70 -8.43 -6.09
N PRO A 219 -7.47 -7.89 -5.96
CA PRO A 219 -6.29 -8.69 -5.61
C PRO A 219 -6.44 -9.29 -4.22
N ILE A 220 -6.08 -10.55 -4.06
CA ILE A 220 -6.14 -11.27 -2.77
C ILE A 220 -4.85 -10.99 -1.99
N GLU A 221 -5.01 -10.44 -0.79
CA GLU A 221 -3.92 -10.07 0.11
C GLU A 221 -3.69 -11.10 1.20
N ASP A 222 -4.78 -11.60 1.77
CA ASP A 222 -4.73 -12.63 2.79
C ASP A 222 -5.90 -13.60 2.65
N VAL A 223 -5.70 -14.81 3.16
CA VAL A 223 -6.68 -15.89 3.14
C VAL A 223 -6.80 -16.51 4.53
N MET A 224 -7.98 -16.44 5.09
CA MET A 224 -8.26 -16.96 6.43
C MET A 224 -9.47 -17.88 6.45
N THR A 225 -9.54 -18.76 7.44
CA THR A 225 -10.69 -19.61 7.68
C THR A 225 -11.46 -19.15 8.89
N ILE A 226 -12.77 -18.96 8.74
CA ILE A 226 -13.66 -18.72 9.89
C ILE A 226 -14.36 -20.02 10.23
N SER A 227 -14.13 -20.54 11.43
CA SER A 227 -14.75 -21.79 11.92
C SER A 227 -16.27 -21.75 11.76
N GLY A 228 -16.82 -22.76 11.07
CA GLY A 228 -18.27 -22.89 10.82
C GLY A 228 -18.83 -21.94 9.73
N ARG A 229 -17.99 -21.10 9.09
CA ARG A 229 -18.43 -20.22 8.00
C ARG A 229 -17.76 -20.51 6.66
N GLY A 230 -16.43 -20.78 6.64
CA GLY A 230 -15.69 -21.08 5.44
C GLY A 230 -14.46 -20.18 5.23
N THR A 231 -14.01 -20.11 3.99
CA THR A 231 -12.83 -19.35 3.58
C THR A 231 -13.21 -17.90 3.31
N VAL A 232 -12.45 -16.98 3.90
CA VAL A 232 -12.54 -15.53 3.67
C VAL A 232 -11.26 -15.09 3.00
N VAL A 233 -11.40 -14.31 1.94
CA VAL A 233 -10.29 -13.59 1.29
C VAL A 233 -10.40 -12.13 1.58
N THR A 234 -9.27 -11.47 1.82
CA THR A 234 -9.22 -10.02 2.02
C THR A 234 -8.49 -9.33 0.89
N GLY A 235 -8.84 -8.09 0.63
CA GLY A 235 -8.19 -7.26 -0.35
C GLY A 235 -8.90 -5.93 -0.55
N ARG A 236 -8.23 -5.03 -1.27
CA ARG A 236 -8.85 -3.80 -1.76
C ARG A 236 -9.48 -4.05 -3.13
N VAL A 237 -10.71 -3.62 -3.31
CA VAL A 237 -11.37 -3.63 -4.62
C VAL A 237 -10.64 -2.63 -5.54
N GLU A 238 -9.97 -3.13 -6.57
CA GLU A 238 -9.21 -2.32 -7.53
C GLU A 238 -10.14 -1.57 -8.48
N ARG A 239 -11.21 -2.25 -8.92
CA ARG A 239 -12.22 -1.70 -9.83
C ARG A 239 -13.55 -2.44 -9.76
N GLY A 240 -14.59 -1.81 -10.27
CA GLY A 240 -15.93 -2.40 -10.38
C GLY A 240 -16.70 -2.42 -9.10
N GLN A 241 -17.82 -3.12 -9.15
CA GLN A 241 -18.74 -3.37 -8.02
C GLN A 241 -19.09 -4.85 -7.95
N LEU A 242 -19.40 -5.33 -6.76
CA LEU A 242 -19.85 -6.70 -6.50
C LEU A 242 -20.94 -6.69 -5.42
N ASN A 243 -22.02 -7.42 -5.64
CA ASN A 243 -23.08 -7.62 -4.63
C ASN A 243 -22.88 -8.95 -3.89
N ALA A 244 -23.37 -9.01 -2.67
CA ALA A 244 -23.47 -10.28 -1.97
C ALA A 244 -24.38 -11.24 -2.75
N GLY A 245 -23.89 -12.44 -3.04
CA GLY A 245 -24.58 -13.43 -3.86
C GLY A 245 -24.06 -13.53 -5.30
N ASP A 246 -23.22 -12.61 -5.75
CA ASP A 246 -22.66 -12.65 -7.10
C ASP A 246 -21.63 -13.76 -7.28
N GLU A 247 -21.59 -14.32 -8.50
CA GLU A 247 -20.57 -15.29 -8.94
C GLU A 247 -19.28 -14.56 -9.31
N VAL A 248 -18.15 -15.15 -8.88
CA VAL A 248 -16.79 -14.64 -9.14
C VAL A 248 -15.88 -15.77 -9.58
N GLU A 249 -14.76 -15.42 -10.21
CA GLU A 249 -13.65 -16.32 -10.53
C GLU A 249 -12.42 -15.96 -9.70
N ILE A 250 -11.65 -16.99 -9.32
CA ILE A 250 -10.32 -16.88 -8.72
C ILE A 250 -9.31 -17.19 -9.83
N ILE A 251 -8.41 -16.23 -10.12
CA ILE A 251 -7.49 -16.28 -11.25
C ILE A 251 -6.05 -16.01 -10.80
N GLY A 252 -5.09 -16.71 -11.39
CA GLY A 252 -3.66 -16.52 -11.19
C GLY A 252 -3.00 -17.62 -10.38
N LEU A 253 -1.68 -17.71 -10.45
CA LEU A 253 -0.78 -18.69 -9.89
C LEU A 253 -0.96 -20.12 -10.45
N THR A 254 -2.09 -20.40 -11.05
CA THR A 254 -2.42 -21.65 -11.78
C THR A 254 -3.15 -21.29 -13.07
N GLU A 255 -3.17 -22.22 -14.04
CA GLU A 255 -4.01 -22.06 -15.23
C GLU A 255 -5.49 -22.39 -14.95
N GLU A 256 -5.76 -23.06 -13.85
CA GLU A 256 -7.11 -23.40 -13.43
C GLU A 256 -7.88 -22.16 -12.97
N ARG A 257 -9.15 -22.12 -13.32
CA ARG A 257 -10.10 -21.08 -12.93
C ARG A 257 -11.12 -21.67 -11.99
N ALA A 258 -11.12 -21.21 -10.74
CA ALA A 258 -12.10 -21.63 -9.78
C ALA A 258 -13.27 -20.64 -9.74
N LYS A 259 -14.50 -21.11 -9.99
CA LYS A 259 -15.71 -20.32 -9.83
C LYS A 259 -16.30 -20.52 -8.45
N THR A 260 -16.74 -19.43 -7.86
CA THR A 260 -17.39 -19.44 -6.55
C THR A 260 -18.41 -18.29 -6.44
N VAL A 261 -19.09 -18.23 -5.30
CA VAL A 261 -20.07 -17.17 -4.98
C VAL A 261 -19.60 -16.46 -3.71
N VAL A 262 -19.59 -15.13 -3.75
CA VAL A 262 -19.36 -14.32 -2.55
C VAL A 262 -20.67 -14.25 -1.76
N THR A 263 -20.72 -14.95 -0.63
CA THR A 263 -21.95 -15.05 0.16
C THR A 263 -22.20 -13.89 1.10
N SER A 264 -21.12 -13.24 1.57
CA SER A 264 -21.18 -12.02 2.38
C SER A 264 -19.87 -11.26 2.28
N MET A 265 -19.95 -9.97 2.54
CA MET A 265 -18.78 -9.08 2.57
C MET A 265 -18.81 -8.26 3.85
N GLU A 266 -17.62 -7.96 4.36
CA GLU A 266 -17.44 -7.15 5.56
C GLU A 266 -16.31 -6.13 5.34
N MET A 267 -16.47 -4.94 5.85
CA MET A 267 -15.44 -3.91 5.95
C MET A 267 -15.45 -3.37 7.39
N PHE A 268 -14.30 -3.39 8.07
CA PHE A 268 -14.16 -2.98 9.47
C PHE A 268 -15.21 -3.61 10.40
N ARG A 269 -15.42 -4.92 10.27
CA ARG A 269 -16.40 -5.72 11.04
C ARG A 269 -17.88 -5.34 10.83
N LYS A 270 -18.17 -4.45 9.88
CA LYS A 270 -19.54 -4.08 9.44
C LYS A 270 -19.88 -4.84 8.16
N THR A 271 -21.14 -5.25 8.00
CA THR A 271 -21.58 -5.97 6.80
C THR A 271 -21.86 -5.01 5.65
N LEU A 272 -21.54 -5.47 4.42
CA LEU A 272 -21.82 -4.76 3.18
C LEU A 272 -22.84 -5.54 2.34
N ASP A 273 -23.82 -4.86 1.74
CA ASP A 273 -24.69 -5.45 0.71
C ASP A 273 -23.97 -5.52 -0.63
N TYR A 274 -23.17 -4.50 -0.93
CA TYR A 274 -22.30 -4.43 -2.10
C TYR A 274 -20.97 -3.76 -1.73
N CYS A 275 -19.94 -4.07 -2.49
CA CYS A 275 -18.67 -3.34 -2.45
C CYS A 275 -18.38 -2.66 -3.78
N GLU A 276 -17.53 -1.65 -3.75
CA GLU A 276 -17.11 -0.88 -4.91
C GLU A 276 -15.61 -0.59 -4.89
N ALA A 277 -15.09 -0.13 -6.02
CA ALA A 277 -13.69 0.25 -6.16
C ALA A 277 -13.23 1.14 -5.00
N GLY A 278 -12.12 0.76 -4.37
CA GLY A 278 -11.54 1.42 -3.21
C GLY A 278 -11.88 0.81 -1.86
N ASP A 279 -12.90 -0.04 -1.76
CA ASP A 279 -13.24 -0.70 -0.49
C ASP A 279 -12.21 -1.76 -0.10
N ASN A 280 -11.83 -1.78 1.17
CA ASN A 280 -11.03 -2.87 1.76
C ASN A 280 -11.97 -3.88 2.39
N ILE A 281 -12.14 -5.04 1.78
CA ILE A 281 -13.15 -5.99 2.19
C ILE A 281 -12.59 -7.36 2.57
N GLY A 282 -13.31 -8.05 3.45
CA GLY A 282 -13.25 -9.49 3.60
C GLY A 282 -14.45 -10.13 2.92
N ALA A 283 -14.21 -10.97 1.91
CA ALA A 283 -15.23 -11.67 1.14
C ALA A 283 -15.30 -13.14 1.54
N LEU A 284 -16.47 -13.60 1.99
CA LEU A 284 -16.73 -15.00 2.34
C LEU A 284 -17.10 -15.80 1.07
N LEU A 285 -16.29 -16.80 0.74
CA LEU A 285 -16.44 -17.64 -0.44
C LEU A 285 -17.21 -18.93 -0.14
N ARG A 286 -18.08 -19.34 -1.05
CA ARG A 286 -18.87 -20.57 -0.93
C ARG A 286 -18.09 -21.78 -1.47
N GLY A 287 -17.95 -22.83 -0.65
CA GLY A 287 -17.43 -24.12 -1.12
C GLY A 287 -15.96 -24.12 -1.54
N VAL A 288 -15.20 -23.10 -1.18
CA VAL A 288 -13.77 -23.00 -1.44
C VAL A 288 -13.01 -23.31 -0.15
N THR A 289 -12.05 -24.23 -0.22
CA THR A 289 -11.17 -24.53 0.90
C THR A 289 -10.04 -23.50 1.00
N ARG A 290 -9.42 -23.39 2.18
CA ARG A 290 -8.30 -22.46 2.42
C ARG A 290 -7.13 -22.74 1.45
N ASP A 291 -6.85 -24.00 1.17
CA ASP A 291 -5.71 -24.44 0.36
C ASP A 291 -5.95 -24.29 -1.16
N ALA A 292 -7.19 -23.97 -1.57
CA ALA A 292 -7.53 -23.71 -2.96
C ALA A 292 -7.39 -22.24 -3.38
N VAL A 293 -7.01 -21.37 -2.43
CA VAL A 293 -6.85 -19.92 -2.68
C VAL A 293 -5.56 -19.44 -2.03
N GLU A 294 -4.81 -18.62 -2.76
CA GLU A 294 -3.53 -18.09 -2.29
C GLU A 294 -3.46 -16.57 -2.47
N ARG A 295 -2.65 -15.92 -1.61
CA ARG A 295 -2.25 -14.53 -1.79
C ARG A 295 -1.59 -14.39 -3.18
N GLY A 296 -1.95 -13.33 -3.89
CA GLY A 296 -1.43 -13.07 -5.24
C GLY A 296 -2.35 -13.45 -6.37
N GLN A 297 -3.36 -14.28 -6.10
CA GLN A 297 -4.48 -14.45 -7.01
C GLN A 297 -5.40 -13.22 -6.99
N VAL A 298 -6.30 -13.14 -7.95
CA VAL A 298 -7.35 -12.11 -7.97
C VAL A 298 -8.72 -12.74 -7.93
N LEU A 299 -9.64 -12.08 -7.24
CA LEU A 299 -11.07 -12.34 -7.31
C LEU A 299 -11.68 -11.39 -8.33
N CYS A 300 -12.35 -11.90 -9.34
CA CYS A 300 -12.83 -11.06 -10.45
C CYS A 300 -14.20 -11.49 -10.96
N LYS A 301 -14.84 -10.62 -11.74
CA LYS A 301 -16.03 -10.97 -12.50
C LYS A 301 -15.69 -12.08 -13.50
N PRO A 302 -16.50 -13.16 -13.62
CA PRO A 302 -16.23 -14.26 -14.53
C PRO A 302 -15.89 -13.82 -15.96
N GLY A 303 -14.74 -14.30 -16.46
CA GLY A 303 -14.28 -14.02 -17.82
C GLY A 303 -13.71 -12.63 -18.07
N SER A 304 -13.54 -11.78 -17.05
CA SER A 304 -13.09 -10.40 -17.22
C SER A 304 -11.57 -10.21 -17.26
N ILE A 305 -10.80 -11.18 -16.77
CA ILE A 305 -9.34 -11.20 -16.82
C ILE A 305 -8.85 -12.64 -17.01
N HIS A 306 -7.64 -12.81 -17.53
CA HIS A 306 -7.03 -14.11 -17.79
C HIS A 306 -5.64 -14.22 -17.17
N PRO A 307 -5.19 -15.42 -16.82
CA PRO A 307 -3.81 -15.64 -16.40
C PRO A 307 -2.90 -15.67 -17.63
N HIS A 308 -1.73 -15.04 -17.51
CA HIS A 308 -0.72 -14.99 -18.58
C HIS A 308 0.67 -15.22 -17.99
N THR A 309 1.56 -15.78 -18.80
CA THR A 309 2.98 -15.95 -18.47
C THR A 309 3.89 -15.05 -19.28
N LYS A 310 3.44 -14.53 -20.43
CA LYS A 310 4.28 -13.77 -21.36
C LYS A 310 3.71 -12.39 -21.63
N PHE A 311 4.56 -11.41 -21.48
CA PHE A 311 4.20 -10.03 -21.75
C PHE A 311 5.39 -9.24 -22.28
N HIS A 312 5.09 -8.13 -22.96
CA HIS A 312 6.03 -7.09 -23.33
C HIS A 312 5.89 -5.92 -22.36
N GLY A 313 6.99 -5.38 -21.87
CA GLY A 313 6.98 -4.30 -20.90
C GLY A 313 8.00 -3.24 -21.22
N GLN A 314 7.64 -1.98 -20.90
CA GLN A 314 8.59 -0.88 -20.86
C GLN A 314 9.13 -0.75 -19.45
N VAL A 315 10.44 -0.73 -19.28
CA VAL A 315 11.13 -0.82 -17.99
C VAL A 315 12.18 0.28 -17.87
N TYR A 316 12.17 0.95 -16.73
CA TYR A 316 13.27 1.78 -16.26
C TYR A 316 14.13 0.99 -15.27
N VAL A 317 15.43 0.93 -15.52
CA VAL A 317 16.39 0.24 -14.66
C VAL A 317 17.03 1.26 -13.72
N LEU A 318 16.83 1.07 -12.42
CA LEU A 318 17.30 1.99 -11.39
C LEU A 318 18.83 2.06 -11.35
N THR A 319 19.35 3.27 -11.21
CA THR A 319 20.78 3.54 -11.00
C THR A 319 21.21 3.14 -9.60
N LYS A 320 22.54 3.06 -9.39
CA LYS A 320 23.13 2.83 -8.05
C LYS A 320 22.70 3.91 -7.04
N ASP A 321 22.62 5.16 -7.47
CA ASP A 321 22.27 6.29 -6.61
C ASP A 321 20.78 6.30 -6.21
N GLU A 322 19.95 5.58 -6.97
CA GLU A 322 18.55 5.30 -6.66
C GLU A 322 18.36 4.02 -5.85
N GLY A 323 19.43 3.39 -5.38
CA GLY A 323 19.39 2.13 -4.64
C GLY A 323 19.36 0.88 -5.53
N GLY A 324 19.39 1.03 -6.84
CA GLY A 324 19.33 -0.04 -7.83
C GLY A 324 20.66 -0.77 -8.07
N ARG A 325 20.84 -1.21 -9.30
CA ARG A 325 22.04 -1.95 -9.72
C ARG A 325 23.23 -1.01 -10.00
N HIS A 326 24.44 -1.56 -9.93
CA HIS A 326 25.68 -0.92 -10.37
C HIS A 326 26.32 -1.66 -11.55
N THR A 327 25.76 -2.79 -11.97
CA THR A 327 26.23 -3.61 -13.09
C THR A 327 25.13 -3.81 -14.11
N PRO A 328 25.44 -3.95 -15.41
CA PRO A 328 24.45 -4.29 -16.43
C PRO A 328 23.87 -5.69 -16.20
N PHE A 329 22.75 -5.95 -16.85
CA PHE A 329 22.24 -7.31 -17.01
C PHE A 329 22.11 -7.66 -18.50
N PHE A 330 22.03 -8.94 -18.76
CA PHE A 330 22.05 -9.52 -20.10
C PHE A 330 20.76 -10.34 -20.36
N ASN A 331 20.61 -10.84 -21.56
CA ASN A 331 19.55 -11.80 -21.88
C ASN A 331 19.55 -12.99 -20.91
N ASN A 332 18.38 -13.54 -20.63
CA ASN A 332 18.13 -14.58 -19.64
C ASN A 332 18.34 -14.14 -18.18
N TYR A 333 18.35 -12.83 -17.90
CA TYR A 333 18.28 -12.33 -16.54
C TYR A 333 17.00 -12.79 -15.86
N ARG A 334 17.09 -13.21 -14.58
CA ARG A 334 15.99 -13.85 -13.85
C ARG A 334 15.70 -13.18 -12.52
N PRO A 335 15.14 -11.96 -12.51
CA PRO A 335 14.70 -11.29 -11.29
C PRO A 335 13.32 -11.74 -10.85
N GLN A 336 12.85 -11.17 -9.72
CA GLN A 336 11.48 -11.26 -9.28
C GLN A 336 10.67 -10.06 -9.79
N PHE A 337 9.51 -10.33 -10.37
CA PHE A 337 8.54 -9.35 -10.84
C PHE A 337 7.41 -9.27 -9.83
N TYR A 338 7.16 -8.09 -9.32
CA TYR A 338 6.13 -7.81 -8.33
C TYR A 338 4.93 -7.19 -9.01
N PHE A 339 3.81 -7.90 -8.99
CA PHE A 339 2.53 -7.45 -9.51
C PHE A 339 1.48 -7.49 -8.40
N ARG A 340 0.77 -6.39 -8.15
CA ARG A 340 -0.26 -6.33 -7.11
C ARG A 340 0.23 -6.90 -5.77
N THR A 341 -0.28 -8.07 -5.38
CA THR A 341 0.01 -8.72 -4.09
C THR A 341 0.97 -9.91 -4.19
N THR A 342 1.54 -10.18 -5.38
CA THR A 342 2.42 -11.33 -5.63
C THR A 342 3.74 -10.95 -6.25
N ASP A 343 4.71 -11.84 -6.11
CA ASP A 343 5.98 -11.82 -6.82
C ASP A 343 6.22 -13.15 -7.53
N VAL A 344 6.68 -13.07 -8.77
CA VAL A 344 6.97 -14.22 -9.62
C VAL A 344 8.32 -14.01 -10.30
N THR A 345 9.13 -15.07 -10.34
CA THR A 345 10.38 -15.06 -11.13
C THR A 345 10.04 -15.04 -12.62
N GLY A 346 10.68 -14.14 -13.36
CA GLY A 346 10.54 -14.08 -14.82
C GLY A 346 11.90 -14.11 -15.51
N VAL A 347 11.93 -14.55 -16.75
CA VAL A 347 13.09 -14.55 -17.64
C VAL A 347 12.96 -13.37 -18.58
N VAL A 348 13.97 -12.51 -18.61
CA VAL A 348 14.04 -11.32 -19.47
C VAL A 348 14.67 -11.67 -20.79
N SER A 349 14.05 -11.23 -21.89
CA SER A 349 14.60 -11.22 -23.25
C SER A 349 14.70 -9.78 -23.75
N LEU A 350 15.91 -9.32 -24.04
CA LEU A 350 16.18 -7.99 -24.57
C LEU A 350 15.87 -7.94 -26.09
N PRO A 351 15.55 -6.75 -26.63
CA PRO A 351 15.31 -6.57 -28.06
C PRO A 351 16.49 -7.01 -28.92
N ALA A 352 16.22 -7.42 -30.15
CA ALA A 352 17.26 -7.80 -31.11
C ALA A 352 18.25 -6.66 -31.31
N GLY A 353 19.54 -6.96 -31.14
CA GLY A 353 20.63 -5.98 -31.25
C GLY A 353 21.02 -5.31 -29.92
N THR A 354 20.29 -5.58 -28.82
CA THR A 354 20.64 -5.12 -27.49
C THR A 354 21.35 -6.26 -26.76
N GLU A 355 22.66 -6.11 -26.50
CA GLU A 355 23.44 -7.13 -25.80
C GLU A 355 23.27 -7.05 -24.29
N MET A 356 23.15 -5.85 -23.74
CA MET A 356 23.02 -5.59 -22.31
C MET A 356 22.15 -4.38 -22.03
N CYS A 357 21.66 -4.29 -20.82
CA CYS A 357 20.93 -3.15 -20.28
C CYS A 357 21.68 -2.57 -19.08
N MET A 358 21.93 -1.26 -19.10
CA MET A 358 22.67 -0.53 -18.07
C MET A 358 21.72 0.05 -17.02
N PRO A 359 22.19 0.25 -15.76
CA PRO A 359 21.49 1.09 -14.81
C PRO A 359 21.26 2.49 -15.38
N GLY A 360 20.03 3.00 -15.29
CA GLY A 360 19.57 4.27 -15.89
C GLY A 360 18.92 4.13 -17.26
N ASP A 361 18.94 2.94 -17.87
CA ASP A 361 18.30 2.75 -19.17
C ASP A 361 16.78 2.63 -19.06
N ASN A 362 16.10 3.17 -20.08
CA ASN A 362 14.71 2.84 -20.42
C ASN A 362 14.74 1.82 -21.55
N VAL A 363 14.21 0.62 -21.30
CA VAL A 363 14.27 -0.49 -22.26
C VAL A 363 12.91 -1.18 -22.40
N GLU A 364 12.58 -1.54 -23.62
CA GLU A 364 11.49 -2.48 -23.89
C GLU A 364 12.03 -3.90 -23.80
N MET A 365 11.28 -4.79 -23.16
CA MET A 365 11.72 -6.19 -23.02
C MET A 365 10.55 -7.15 -23.03
N ASP A 366 10.80 -8.36 -23.51
CA ASP A 366 9.90 -9.49 -23.35
C ASP A 366 10.20 -10.21 -22.04
N VAL A 367 9.17 -10.58 -21.31
CA VAL A 367 9.27 -11.30 -20.05
C VAL A 367 8.45 -12.58 -20.12
N GLU A 368 9.05 -13.69 -19.72
CA GLU A 368 8.37 -14.98 -19.52
C GLU A 368 8.40 -15.34 -18.04
N LEU A 369 7.25 -15.30 -17.40
CA LEU A 369 7.07 -15.66 -15.98
C LEU A 369 7.05 -17.19 -15.83
N ILE A 370 7.60 -17.68 -14.72
CA ILE A 370 7.57 -19.13 -14.41
C ILE A 370 6.20 -19.62 -13.95
N THR A 371 5.31 -18.70 -13.56
CA THR A 371 3.96 -18.98 -13.06
C THR A 371 2.97 -18.02 -13.70
N PRO A 372 1.80 -18.47 -14.16
CA PRO A 372 0.80 -17.57 -14.75
C PRO A 372 0.20 -16.67 -13.68
N ILE A 373 0.03 -15.41 -13.99
CA ILE A 373 -0.61 -14.41 -13.12
C ILE A 373 -1.66 -13.61 -13.87
N ALA A 374 -2.61 -13.04 -13.14
CA ALA A 374 -3.62 -12.16 -13.70
C ALA A 374 -2.99 -10.80 -14.06
N ILE A 375 -2.58 -10.63 -15.31
CA ILE A 375 -2.01 -9.39 -15.85
C ILE A 375 -2.84 -8.85 -17.00
N GLU A 376 -2.73 -7.55 -17.21
CA GLU A 376 -3.39 -6.81 -18.27
C GLU A 376 -2.51 -5.65 -18.74
N GLU A 377 -2.77 -5.13 -19.92
CA GLU A 377 -2.05 -3.97 -20.45
C GLU A 377 -2.26 -2.75 -19.56
N GLY A 378 -1.20 -1.98 -19.34
CA GLY A 378 -1.18 -0.84 -18.42
C GLY A 378 -0.88 -1.19 -16.95
N LEU A 379 -0.80 -2.48 -16.59
CA LEU A 379 -0.45 -2.88 -15.23
C LEU A 379 1.02 -2.56 -14.94
N ARG A 380 1.28 -1.86 -13.85
CA ARG A 380 2.62 -1.55 -13.37
C ARG A 380 3.21 -2.70 -12.58
N PHE A 381 4.53 -2.80 -12.61
CA PHE A 381 5.28 -3.79 -11.84
C PHE A 381 6.63 -3.25 -11.37
N ALA A 382 7.14 -3.83 -10.29
CA ALA A 382 8.49 -3.61 -9.82
C ALA A 382 9.36 -4.84 -10.10
N ILE A 383 10.65 -4.62 -10.35
CA ILE A 383 11.66 -5.68 -10.52
C ILE A 383 12.57 -5.65 -9.32
N ARG A 384 12.75 -6.81 -8.68
CA ARG A 384 13.61 -6.95 -7.49
C ARG A 384 14.63 -8.06 -7.64
N GLU A 385 15.81 -7.83 -7.06
CA GLU A 385 16.92 -8.79 -6.99
C GLU A 385 17.63 -8.64 -5.65
N GLY A 386 17.90 -9.74 -4.95
CA GLY A 386 18.68 -9.72 -3.71
C GLY A 386 18.12 -8.80 -2.63
N GLY A 387 16.78 -8.67 -2.53
CA GLY A 387 16.11 -7.80 -1.57
C GLY A 387 16.05 -6.32 -1.94
N ARG A 388 16.51 -5.92 -3.13
CA ARG A 388 16.52 -4.53 -3.62
C ARG A 388 15.60 -4.37 -4.82
N THR A 389 14.96 -3.22 -4.95
CA THR A 389 14.27 -2.82 -6.18
C THR A 389 15.32 -2.37 -7.19
N VAL A 390 15.35 -3.00 -8.36
CA VAL A 390 16.35 -2.75 -9.40
C VAL A 390 15.74 -2.17 -10.68
N GLY A 391 14.42 -2.12 -10.77
CA GLY A 391 13.72 -1.51 -11.88
C GLY A 391 12.23 -1.45 -11.64
N SER A 392 11.55 -0.72 -12.50
CA SER A 392 10.10 -0.62 -12.58
C SER A 392 9.63 -0.55 -14.00
N GLY A 393 8.42 -1.02 -14.25
CA GLY A 393 7.89 -1.01 -15.59
C GLY A 393 6.37 -1.06 -15.65
N VAL A 394 5.88 -1.01 -16.88
CA VAL A 394 4.49 -1.15 -17.23
C VAL A 394 4.32 -2.21 -18.32
N VAL A 395 3.30 -3.03 -18.19
CA VAL A 395 2.91 -4.01 -19.23
C VAL A 395 2.34 -3.24 -20.41
N THR A 396 2.99 -3.31 -21.55
CA THR A 396 2.55 -2.62 -22.77
C THR A 396 1.77 -3.54 -23.70
N LYS A 397 2.01 -4.85 -23.63
CA LYS A 397 1.31 -5.85 -24.43
C LYS A 397 1.35 -7.24 -23.78
N ILE A 398 0.28 -7.99 -23.92
CA ILE A 398 0.22 -9.40 -23.55
C ILE A 398 0.59 -10.26 -24.75
N ASN A 399 1.55 -11.17 -24.58
CA ASN A 399 2.06 -12.03 -25.65
C ASN A 399 1.47 -13.45 -25.62
N ALA A 400 0.36 -13.66 -24.89
CA ALA A 400 -0.41 -14.91 -24.68
C ALA A 400 0.28 -16.00 -23.90
#